data_ddfa7f4ca0bd84c54f993d851c6a8f32
#
_entry.id   ddfa7f4ca0bd84c54f993d851c6a8f32
#
_cell.length_a   1.000
_cell.length_b   1.000
_cell.length_c   1.000
_cell.angle_alpha   90.00
_cell.angle_beta   90.00
_cell.angle_gamma   90.00
#
_symmetry.space_group_name_H-M   'P 1'
#
loop_
_entity.id
_entity.type
_entity.pdbx_description
1 polymer ?
#
loop_
_entity_poly.entity_id
_entity_poly.type
_entity_poly.pdbx_seq_one_letter_code
_entity_poly.pdbx_strand_id
1 'polypeptide(L)'
;PKPAHTYYVTLRVKATDNSFASKPADRLSVTIPDILQFSGSGTVSFETKGTFGQTLDKILVQLAAGFQVVNYKGLPVSGTWSFSKDQKGTLASSIYPEVKGTTAYQVEFSPEGASEGQYGETLTQSVIPEISPKELHAVLTTPIEKDYDRSTDIALEATVNIGASGQSYTISGLKGSFADANAGTGKTITVDSSEARVETGESAVNLQNYLITYPAQTGTIHQIQ
;
A
#
# COMPACT_ATOMS: atom_id res chain seq x y z
N PRO A 1 -19.52 -24.42 -26.18
CA PRO A 1 -18.26 -24.97 -25.74
C PRO A 1 -18.12 -24.80 -24.24
N LYS A 2 -17.49 -25.78 -23.55
CA LYS A 2 -17.23 -25.73 -22.11
C LYS A 2 -15.83 -25.17 -21.89
N PRO A 3 -15.60 -24.32 -20.85
CA PRO A 3 -14.27 -23.88 -20.46
C PRO A 3 -13.34 -25.06 -20.12
N ALA A 4 -12.04 -24.84 -20.16
CA ALA A 4 -10.99 -25.84 -19.91
C ALA A 4 -11.17 -27.14 -20.73
N HIS A 5 -11.61 -27.02 -22.00
CA HIS A 5 -11.86 -28.15 -22.84
C HIS A 5 -11.27 -27.98 -24.24
N THR A 6 -10.60 -29.00 -24.75
CA THR A 6 -10.07 -29.00 -26.10
C THR A 6 -11.03 -29.70 -27.04
N TYR A 7 -11.45 -29.03 -28.11
CA TYR A 7 -12.29 -29.54 -29.17
C TYR A 7 -11.45 -29.85 -30.41
N TYR A 8 -11.75 -30.99 -31.04
CA TYR A 8 -11.09 -31.36 -32.27
C TYR A 8 -12.06 -31.18 -33.44
N VAL A 9 -11.68 -30.38 -34.41
CA VAL A 9 -12.46 -30.13 -35.63
C VAL A 9 -11.76 -30.83 -36.80
N THR A 10 -12.51 -31.65 -37.51
CA THR A 10 -12.04 -32.27 -38.73
C THR A 10 -12.84 -31.73 -39.90
N LEU A 11 -12.16 -31.08 -40.85
CA LEU A 11 -12.76 -30.65 -42.10
C LEU A 11 -12.77 -31.82 -43.07
N ARG A 12 -13.95 -32.11 -43.66
CA ARG A 12 -14.08 -33.08 -44.71
C ARG A 12 -14.65 -32.39 -45.95
N VAL A 13 -13.96 -32.52 -47.05
CA VAL A 13 -14.50 -32.11 -48.36
C VAL A 13 -15.27 -33.30 -48.92
N LYS A 14 -16.56 -33.09 -49.20
CA LYS A 14 -17.35 -34.11 -49.87
C LYS A 14 -16.92 -34.20 -51.32
N ALA A 15 -16.58 -35.43 -51.76
CA ALA A 15 -16.31 -35.69 -53.20
C ALA A 15 -17.53 -35.39 -54.05
N THR A 16 -17.32 -34.67 -55.11
CA THR A 16 -18.28 -34.49 -56.18
C THR A 16 -17.83 -35.31 -57.43
N ASP A 17 -18.66 -35.50 -58.38
CA ASP A 17 -18.38 -36.36 -59.54
C ASP A 17 -17.06 -36.04 -60.27
N ASN A 18 -16.47 -34.85 -60.06
CA ASN A 18 -15.25 -34.42 -60.72
C ASN A 18 -14.12 -34.08 -59.69
N SER A 19 -14.25 -34.48 -58.43
CA SER A 19 -13.21 -34.22 -57.40
C SER A 19 -12.84 -35.51 -56.65
N PHE A 20 -11.54 -35.73 -56.49
CA PHE A 20 -11.07 -36.79 -55.59
C PHE A 20 -11.35 -36.42 -54.16
N ALA A 21 -11.73 -37.38 -53.31
CA ALA A 21 -11.82 -37.19 -51.88
C ALA A 21 -10.41 -36.78 -51.36
N SER A 22 -10.28 -35.59 -50.87
CA SER A 22 -9.05 -35.15 -50.24
C SER A 22 -8.76 -36.01 -49.01
N LYS A 23 -7.47 -36.30 -48.77
CA LYS A 23 -7.02 -36.85 -47.47
C LYS A 23 -7.63 -35.99 -46.38
N PRO A 24 -8.17 -36.58 -45.30
CA PRO A 24 -8.65 -35.78 -44.17
C PRO A 24 -7.57 -34.80 -43.73
N ALA A 25 -7.91 -33.53 -43.65
CA ALA A 25 -7.01 -32.52 -43.10
C ALA A 25 -6.61 -32.92 -41.65
N ASP A 26 -5.42 -32.54 -41.25
CA ASP A 26 -4.99 -32.73 -39.88
C ASP A 26 -6.04 -32.13 -38.94
N ARG A 27 -6.22 -32.80 -37.80
CA ARG A 27 -7.18 -32.34 -36.80
C ARG A 27 -6.77 -30.95 -36.32
N LEU A 28 -7.60 -29.96 -36.51
CA LEU A 28 -7.47 -28.68 -35.88
C LEU A 28 -7.97 -28.81 -34.43
N SER A 29 -7.13 -28.51 -33.46
CA SER A 29 -7.52 -28.44 -32.06
C SER A 29 -7.85 -27.00 -31.66
N VAL A 30 -8.97 -26.82 -31.00
CA VAL A 30 -9.37 -25.54 -30.41
C VAL A 30 -9.52 -25.78 -28.90
N THR A 31 -8.68 -25.16 -28.13
CA THR A 31 -8.76 -25.22 -26.66
C THR A 31 -9.54 -24.00 -26.16
N ILE A 32 -10.57 -24.24 -25.38
CA ILE A 32 -11.28 -23.18 -24.64
C ILE A 32 -10.61 -23.05 -23.29
N PRO A 33 -10.03 -21.90 -22.96
CA PRO A 33 -9.40 -21.68 -21.66
C PRO A 33 -10.40 -21.85 -20.51
N ASP A 34 -9.87 -22.11 -19.31
CA ASP A 34 -10.67 -22.08 -18.08
C ASP A 34 -11.03 -20.63 -17.71
N ILE A 35 -12.00 -20.48 -16.83
CA ILE A 35 -12.38 -19.18 -16.28
C ILE A 35 -12.10 -19.15 -14.77
N LEU A 36 -11.70 -17.98 -14.29
CA LEU A 36 -11.57 -17.69 -12.87
C LEU A 36 -12.78 -16.88 -12.41
N GLN A 37 -13.25 -17.20 -11.22
CA GLN A 37 -14.38 -16.49 -10.61
C GLN A 37 -14.24 -16.44 -9.09
N PHE A 38 -14.88 -15.44 -8.46
CA PHE A 38 -14.99 -15.40 -7.03
C PHE A 38 -16.03 -16.40 -6.53
N SER A 39 -15.73 -17.02 -5.38
CA SER A 39 -16.66 -17.82 -4.60
C SER A 39 -16.67 -17.28 -3.18
N GLY A 40 -17.84 -17.17 -2.57
CA GLY A 40 -18.08 -16.61 -1.25
C GLY A 40 -19.46 -15.98 -1.16
N SER A 41 -19.84 -15.47 -0.01
CA SER A 41 -21.12 -14.79 0.20
C SER A 41 -20.93 -13.30 0.42
N GLY A 42 -21.70 -12.46 -0.27
CA GLY A 42 -21.64 -11.01 -0.15
C GLY A 42 -20.77 -10.32 -1.21
N THR A 43 -20.41 -9.08 -0.93
CA THR A 43 -19.54 -8.29 -1.80
C THR A 43 -18.09 -8.66 -1.59
N VAL A 44 -17.38 -8.97 -2.67
CA VAL A 44 -15.94 -9.26 -2.64
C VAL A 44 -15.18 -8.07 -2.06
N SER A 45 -14.34 -8.34 -1.09
CA SER A 45 -13.49 -7.34 -0.44
C SER A 45 -12.05 -7.81 -0.32
N PHE A 46 -11.16 -6.85 -0.11
CA PHE A 46 -9.72 -7.08 0.00
C PHE A 46 -9.17 -6.40 1.25
N GLU A 47 -8.18 -7.04 1.85
CA GLU A 47 -7.34 -6.45 2.88
C GLU A 47 -6.04 -5.99 2.23
N THR A 48 -5.61 -4.77 2.56
CA THR A 48 -4.36 -4.21 2.04
C THR A 48 -3.49 -3.72 3.19
N LYS A 49 -2.16 -3.80 3.02
CA LYS A 49 -1.20 -3.27 3.98
C LYS A 49 -0.08 -2.56 3.24
N GLY A 50 -0.09 -1.23 3.34
CA GLY A 50 0.93 -0.37 2.77
C GLY A 50 1.36 0.71 3.75
N THR A 51 2.55 1.28 3.52
CA THR A 51 3.06 2.44 4.25
C THR A 51 3.36 3.54 3.24
N PHE A 52 3.07 4.77 3.58
CA PHE A 52 3.36 5.92 2.71
C PHE A 52 4.82 5.94 2.24
N GLY A 53 5.02 6.22 0.96
CA GLY A 53 6.32 6.17 0.30
C GLY A 53 6.66 4.84 -0.36
N GLN A 54 5.86 3.80 -0.18
CA GLN A 54 5.94 2.59 -1.00
C GLN A 54 5.21 2.80 -2.32
N THR A 55 5.72 2.22 -3.39
CA THR A 55 5.01 2.14 -4.66
C THR A 55 3.85 1.16 -4.56
N LEU A 56 2.81 1.37 -5.34
CA LEU A 56 1.57 0.60 -5.29
C LEU A 56 1.80 -0.92 -5.49
N ASP A 57 2.78 -1.31 -6.33
CA ASP A 57 3.16 -2.71 -6.56
C ASP A 57 3.81 -3.40 -5.34
N LYS A 58 4.24 -2.64 -4.33
CA LYS A 58 4.83 -3.15 -3.08
C LYS A 58 3.82 -3.27 -1.95
N ILE A 59 2.61 -2.79 -2.16
CA ILE A 59 1.55 -2.86 -1.16
C ILE A 59 0.98 -4.28 -1.16
N LEU A 60 0.96 -4.90 0.02
CA LEU A 60 0.33 -6.20 0.18
C LEU A 60 -1.18 -6.09 -0.07
N VAL A 61 -1.70 -6.99 -0.86
CA VAL A 61 -3.14 -7.13 -1.09
C VAL A 61 -3.55 -8.59 -1.00
N GLN A 62 -4.59 -8.87 -0.26
CA GLN A 62 -5.11 -10.21 -0.04
C GLN A 62 -6.64 -10.19 -0.16
N LEU A 63 -7.20 -11.26 -0.68
CA LEU A 63 -8.65 -11.46 -0.67
C LEU A 63 -9.09 -11.66 0.77
N ALA A 64 -10.15 -10.96 1.18
CA ALA A 64 -10.64 -11.04 2.55
C ALA A 64 -11.15 -12.46 2.89
N ALA A 65 -11.13 -12.78 4.17
CA ALA A 65 -11.59 -14.08 4.66
C ALA A 65 -13.04 -14.36 4.24
N GLY A 66 -13.33 -15.61 3.86
CA GLY A 66 -14.65 -16.03 3.37
C GLY A 66 -14.81 -15.97 1.86
N PHE A 67 -13.83 -15.42 1.13
CA PHE A 67 -13.79 -15.44 -0.32
C PHE A 67 -12.62 -16.30 -0.82
N GLN A 68 -12.79 -16.89 -1.99
CA GLN A 68 -11.75 -17.64 -2.68
C GLN A 68 -11.90 -17.48 -4.19
N VAL A 69 -10.82 -17.72 -4.93
CA VAL A 69 -10.84 -17.84 -6.37
C VAL A 69 -11.10 -19.30 -6.73
N VAL A 70 -12.01 -19.53 -7.64
CA VAL A 70 -12.35 -20.88 -8.11
C VAL A 70 -12.37 -20.91 -9.65
N ASN A 71 -12.17 -22.09 -10.21
CA ASN A 71 -12.35 -22.32 -11.65
C ASN A 71 -13.83 -22.56 -11.99
N TYR A 72 -14.13 -22.82 -13.27
CA TYR A 72 -15.51 -23.03 -13.72
C TYR A 72 -16.22 -24.25 -13.09
N LYS A 73 -15.45 -25.18 -12.50
CA LYS A 73 -15.98 -26.32 -11.75
C LYS A 73 -16.22 -26.05 -10.27
N GLY A 74 -15.90 -24.84 -9.81
CA GLY A 74 -15.98 -24.48 -8.39
C GLY A 74 -14.79 -24.98 -7.56
N LEU A 75 -13.71 -25.46 -8.20
CA LEU A 75 -12.52 -25.92 -7.49
C LEU A 75 -11.62 -24.73 -7.14
N PRO A 76 -11.06 -24.66 -5.93
CA PRO A 76 -10.17 -23.58 -5.52
C PRO A 76 -8.93 -23.50 -6.41
N VAL A 77 -8.53 -22.25 -6.70
CA VAL A 77 -7.32 -21.94 -7.46
C VAL A 77 -6.41 -21.09 -6.57
N SER A 78 -5.23 -21.63 -6.26
CA SER A 78 -4.19 -20.89 -5.51
C SER A 78 -3.54 -19.85 -6.40
N GLY A 79 -3.11 -18.74 -5.79
CA GLY A 79 -2.43 -17.67 -6.51
C GLY A 79 -2.22 -16.44 -5.63
N THR A 80 -1.69 -15.40 -6.23
CA THR A 80 -1.38 -14.13 -5.57
C THR A 80 -2.16 -12.98 -6.19
N TRP A 81 -2.49 -12.01 -5.37
CA TRP A 81 -3.08 -10.74 -5.80
C TRP A 81 -2.00 -9.66 -5.79
N SER A 82 -1.99 -8.81 -6.78
CA SER A 82 -1.10 -7.66 -6.84
C SER A 82 -1.80 -6.47 -7.50
N PHE A 83 -1.41 -5.25 -7.10
CA PHE A 83 -1.79 -4.06 -7.84
C PHE A 83 -1.02 -4.01 -9.15
N SER A 84 -1.71 -3.77 -10.27
CA SER A 84 -1.11 -3.75 -11.60
C SER A 84 -1.01 -2.34 -12.18
N LYS A 85 -2.08 -1.57 -12.12
CA LYS A 85 -2.18 -0.22 -12.71
C LYS A 85 -3.32 0.59 -12.09
N ASP A 86 -3.34 1.90 -12.38
CA ASP A 86 -4.51 2.74 -12.13
C ASP A 86 -5.57 2.57 -13.23
N GLN A 87 -6.71 3.27 -13.07
CA GLN A 87 -7.79 3.26 -14.06
C GLN A 87 -7.41 3.91 -15.40
N LYS A 88 -6.30 4.65 -15.46
CA LYS A 88 -5.77 5.30 -16.67
C LYS A 88 -4.67 4.48 -17.35
N GLY A 89 -4.27 3.35 -16.75
CA GLY A 89 -3.24 2.46 -17.26
C GLY A 89 -1.83 2.78 -16.78
N THR A 90 -1.64 3.69 -15.81
CA THR A 90 -0.33 3.95 -15.17
C THR A 90 0.09 2.73 -14.37
N LEU A 91 1.32 2.25 -14.57
CA LEU A 91 1.82 1.06 -13.88
C LEU A 91 1.97 1.29 -12.37
N ALA A 92 1.63 0.29 -11.59
CA ALA A 92 1.66 0.33 -10.12
C ALA A 92 3.05 0.70 -9.55
N SER A 93 4.14 0.33 -10.23
CA SER A 93 5.52 0.68 -9.86
C SER A 93 5.86 2.18 -9.93
N SER A 94 4.98 2.99 -10.52
CA SER A 94 5.15 4.45 -10.65
C SER A 94 4.16 5.24 -9.80
N ILE A 95 3.32 4.57 -8.99
CA ILE A 95 2.26 5.19 -8.20
C ILE A 95 2.63 5.11 -6.72
N TYR A 96 2.51 6.24 -6.03
CA TYR A 96 2.70 6.37 -4.58
C TYR A 96 1.37 6.80 -3.96
N PRO A 97 0.58 5.86 -3.41
CA PRO A 97 -0.70 6.21 -2.80
C PRO A 97 -0.52 6.99 -1.50
N GLU A 98 -1.45 7.90 -1.22
CA GLU A 98 -1.47 8.71 -0.02
C GLU A 98 -2.27 8.06 1.11
N VAL A 99 -1.96 8.44 2.34
CA VAL A 99 -2.75 8.09 3.53
C VAL A 99 -4.16 8.67 3.37
N LYS A 100 -5.18 7.85 3.66
CA LYS A 100 -6.60 8.21 3.46
C LYS A 100 -6.95 8.61 2.01
N GLY A 101 -6.14 8.20 1.04
CA GLY A 101 -6.46 8.37 -0.37
C GLY A 101 -7.76 7.64 -0.73
N THR A 102 -8.53 8.21 -1.67
CA THR A 102 -9.81 7.65 -2.14
C THR A 102 -9.72 7.06 -3.54
N THR A 103 -8.55 7.05 -4.12
CA THR A 103 -8.33 6.53 -5.47
C THR A 103 -8.36 5.01 -5.45
N ALA A 104 -9.22 4.42 -6.29
CA ALA A 104 -9.26 2.99 -6.52
C ALA A 104 -8.25 2.59 -7.60
N TYR A 105 -7.57 1.48 -7.37
CA TYR A 105 -6.58 0.89 -8.27
C TYR A 105 -6.97 -0.53 -8.63
N GLN A 106 -6.50 -1.01 -9.77
CA GLN A 106 -6.80 -2.35 -10.24
C GLN A 106 -5.86 -3.36 -9.59
N VAL A 107 -6.43 -4.40 -8.98
CA VAL A 107 -5.70 -5.61 -8.57
C VAL A 107 -5.96 -6.72 -9.55
N GLU A 108 -4.96 -7.57 -9.76
CA GLU A 108 -4.99 -8.71 -10.67
C GLU A 108 -4.61 -9.98 -9.91
N PHE A 109 -5.28 -11.07 -10.26
CA PHE A 109 -4.96 -12.39 -9.73
C PHE A 109 -3.99 -13.11 -10.66
N SER A 110 -2.90 -13.59 -10.07
CA SER A 110 -1.92 -14.45 -10.76
C SER A 110 -2.02 -15.87 -10.21
N PRO A 111 -2.61 -16.81 -10.97
CA PRO A 111 -2.71 -18.21 -10.54
C PRO A 111 -1.33 -18.86 -10.41
N GLU A 112 -1.13 -19.62 -9.34
CA GLU A 112 0.10 -20.36 -9.12
C GLU A 112 0.21 -21.57 -10.06
N GLY A 113 1.36 -21.73 -10.70
CA GLY A 113 1.66 -22.87 -11.58
C GLY A 113 0.80 -22.94 -12.85
N ALA A 114 0.09 -21.86 -13.20
CA ALA A 114 -0.71 -21.83 -14.43
C ALA A 114 0.18 -21.86 -15.67
N SER A 115 -0.22 -22.67 -16.66
CA SER A 115 0.38 -22.64 -17.98
C SER A 115 -0.17 -21.47 -18.80
N GLU A 116 0.61 -20.98 -19.77
CA GLU A 116 0.16 -19.94 -20.70
C GLU A 116 -1.15 -20.37 -21.41
N GLY A 117 -2.12 -19.48 -21.42
CA GLY A 117 -3.44 -19.74 -22.03
C GLY A 117 -4.35 -20.72 -21.27
N GLN A 118 -3.97 -21.16 -20.07
CA GLN A 118 -4.81 -22.03 -19.24
C GLN A 118 -6.10 -21.31 -18.83
N TYR A 119 -6.02 -20.03 -18.51
CA TYR A 119 -7.16 -19.16 -18.19
C TYR A 119 -7.36 -18.11 -19.27
N GLY A 120 -8.62 -17.87 -19.68
CA GLY A 120 -8.94 -16.99 -20.80
C GLY A 120 -8.84 -15.51 -20.46
N GLU A 121 -9.20 -15.14 -19.25
CA GLU A 121 -9.20 -13.75 -18.79
C GLU A 121 -8.55 -13.66 -17.40
N THR A 122 -7.87 -12.55 -17.18
CA THR A 122 -7.32 -12.22 -15.85
C THR A 122 -8.45 -11.78 -14.93
N LEU A 123 -8.54 -12.38 -13.77
CA LEU A 123 -9.49 -11.93 -12.75
C LEU A 123 -8.99 -10.65 -12.10
N THR A 124 -9.77 -9.58 -12.22
CA THR A 124 -9.41 -8.24 -11.74
C THR A 124 -10.49 -7.63 -10.85
N GLN A 125 -10.10 -6.72 -9.97
CA GLN A 125 -11.01 -5.95 -9.13
C GLN A 125 -10.44 -4.56 -8.82
N SER A 126 -11.34 -3.58 -8.60
CA SER A 126 -10.96 -2.25 -8.12
C SER A 126 -10.89 -2.22 -6.60
N VAL A 127 -9.76 -1.76 -6.05
CA VAL A 127 -9.50 -1.71 -4.60
C VAL A 127 -8.91 -0.36 -4.23
N ILE A 128 -9.39 0.25 -3.16
CA ILE A 128 -8.77 1.42 -2.53
C ILE A 128 -7.79 0.88 -1.48
N PRO A 129 -6.46 1.10 -1.61
CA PRO A 129 -5.50 0.58 -0.66
C PRO A 129 -5.58 1.33 0.68
N GLU A 130 -5.44 0.61 1.78
CA GLU A 130 -5.24 1.18 3.10
C GLU A 130 -3.75 1.48 3.29
N ILE A 131 -3.41 2.75 3.53
CA ILE A 131 -2.05 3.23 3.66
C ILE A 131 -1.84 3.78 5.06
N SER A 132 -0.88 3.20 5.78
CA SER A 132 -0.42 3.72 7.06
C SER A 132 0.54 4.89 6.87
N PRO A 133 0.53 5.88 7.77
CA PRO A 133 1.51 6.96 7.77
C PRO A 133 2.94 6.42 7.90
N LYS A 134 3.88 7.08 7.25
CA LYS A 134 5.31 6.82 7.46
C LYS A 134 5.75 7.44 8.78
N GLU A 135 6.35 6.64 9.66
CA GLU A 135 6.90 7.14 10.92
C GLU A 135 8.18 7.95 10.67
N LEU A 136 8.25 9.11 11.29
CA LEU A 136 9.41 10.01 11.30
C LEU A 136 9.75 10.39 12.73
N HIS A 137 11.04 10.45 13.05
CA HIS A 137 11.52 10.88 14.35
C HIS A 137 11.97 12.34 14.29
N ALA A 138 11.36 13.18 15.12
CA ALA A 138 11.81 14.56 15.29
C ALA A 138 13.12 14.60 16.08
N VAL A 139 13.97 15.56 15.74
CA VAL A 139 15.21 15.84 16.46
C VAL A 139 15.01 17.14 17.26
N LEU A 140 15.00 17.04 18.58
CA LEU A 140 14.89 18.21 19.45
C LEU A 140 16.22 18.96 19.50
N THR A 141 16.14 20.29 19.55
CA THR A 141 17.30 21.16 19.75
C THR A 141 17.83 21.00 21.17
N THR A 142 19.11 20.76 21.31
CA THR A 142 19.80 20.58 22.63
C THR A 142 20.91 21.62 22.80
N PRO A 143 21.25 22.01 24.03
CA PRO A 143 20.72 21.54 25.32
C PRO A 143 19.31 22.05 25.60
N ILE A 144 18.51 21.29 26.36
CA ILE A 144 17.20 21.71 26.82
C ILE A 144 17.37 22.19 28.26
N GLU A 145 17.32 23.50 28.47
CA GLU A 145 17.60 24.10 29.75
C GLU A 145 16.81 25.40 29.99
N LYS A 146 16.56 25.70 31.22
CA LYS A 146 15.93 26.96 31.67
C LYS A 146 16.42 27.36 33.06
N ASP A 147 16.26 28.63 33.38
CA ASP A 147 16.43 29.11 34.74
C ASP A 147 15.20 28.76 35.61
N TYR A 148 15.42 28.63 36.91
CA TYR A 148 14.36 28.35 37.86
C TYR A 148 13.34 29.51 37.94
N ASP A 149 12.09 29.19 37.60
CA ASP A 149 10.96 30.13 37.57
C ASP A 149 9.71 29.61 38.29
N ARG A 150 9.84 28.51 39.07
CA ARG A 150 8.75 27.80 39.75
C ARG A 150 7.77 27.09 38.83
N SER A 151 8.04 27.01 37.52
CA SER A 151 7.23 26.33 36.55
C SER A 151 7.95 25.08 36.04
N THR A 152 7.16 24.10 35.58
CA THR A 152 7.67 22.92 34.84
C THR A 152 7.76 23.18 33.35
N ASP A 153 7.12 24.24 32.83
CA ASP A 153 6.94 24.46 31.41
C ASP A 153 8.22 24.96 30.74
N ILE A 154 8.42 24.48 29.50
CA ILE A 154 9.52 24.90 28.65
C ILE A 154 9.05 24.88 27.18
N ALA A 155 9.45 25.88 26.42
CA ALA A 155 9.30 25.84 24.96
C ALA A 155 10.38 24.92 24.39
N LEU A 156 9.99 24.08 23.43
CA LEU A 156 10.89 23.19 22.75
C LEU A 156 10.98 23.53 21.26
N GLU A 157 12.15 23.32 20.71
CA GLU A 157 12.40 23.42 19.27
C GLU A 157 12.82 22.05 18.73
N ALA A 158 12.33 21.71 17.55
CA ALA A 158 12.67 20.46 16.90
C ALA A 158 12.73 20.62 15.39
N THR A 159 13.39 19.67 14.76
CA THR A 159 13.37 19.52 13.30
C THR A 159 12.97 18.11 12.92
N VAL A 160 12.47 17.95 11.70
CA VAL A 160 12.14 16.64 11.11
C VAL A 160 12.55 16.61 9.65
N ASN A 161 13.09 15.47 9.21
CA ASN A 161 13.48 15.28 7.82
C ASN A 161 12.34 14.61 7.06
N ILE A 162 11.83 15.25 6.01
CA ILE A 162 10.69 14.79 5.21
C ILE A 162 11.11 14.60 3.74
N GLY A 163 10.53 13.58 3.11
CA GLY A 163 10.74 13.28 1.71
C GLY A 163 11.99 12.44 1.42
N ALA A 164 12.15 12.08 0.15
CA ALA A 164 13.28 11.25 -0.31
C ALA A 164 14.64 12.00 -0.25
N SER A 165 14.60 13.32 -0.37
CA SER A 165 15.79 14.20 -0.27
C SER A 165 16.25 14.43 1.17
N GLY A 166 15.44 14.01 2.16
CA GLY A 166 15.75 14.26 3.56
C GLY A 166 15.76 15.74 3.93
N GLN A 167 14.93 16.55 3.29
CA GLN A 167 14.86 17.98 3.60
C GLN A 167 14.40 18.19 5.03
N SER A 168 15.13 19.04 5.78
CA SER A 168 14.84 19.36 7.16
C SER A 168 13.80 20.48 7.28
N TYR A 169 12.82 20.28 8.12
CA TYR A 169 11.76 21.24 8.43
C TYR A 169 11.73 21.52 9.91
N THR A 170 11.50 22.78 10.28
CA THR A 170 11.34 23.20 11.67
C THR A 170 9.94 22.83 12.19
N ILE A 171 9.87 22.42 13.45
CA ILE A 171 8.60 22.19 14.16
C ILE A 171 8.42 23.33 15.17
N SER A 172 7.36 24.11 15.00
CA SER A 172 6.94 25.18 15.91
C SER A 172 5.81 24.75 16.83
N GLY A 173 5.56 25.50 17.91
CA GLY A 173 4.47 25.24 18.86
C GLY A 173 4.66 24.02 19.74
N LEU A 174 5.85 23.43 19.76
CA LEU A 174 6.18 22.30 20.61
C LEU A 174 6.42 22.77 22.06
N LYS A 175 5.77 22.12 23.00
CA LYS A 175 5.89 22.43 24.45
C LYS A 175 6.49 21.24 25.20
N GLY A 176 7.16 21.51 26.26
CA GLY A 176 7.67 20.49 27.19
C GLY A 176 7.27 20.78 28.61
N SER A 177 7.29 19.75 29.45
CA SER A 177 7.10 19.88 30.88
C SER A 177 8.13 19.02 31.60
N PHE A 178 8.92 19.62 32.47
CA PHE A 178 9.81 18.91 33.37
C PHE A 178 9.02 18.09 34.38
N ALA A 179 9.59 17.00 34.87
CA ALA A 179 8.96 16.13 35.87
C ALA A 179 8.61 16.84 37.18
N ASP A 180 9.38 17.86 37.55
CA ASP A 180 9.13 18.77 38.66
C ASP A 180 9.81 20.14 38.43
N ALA A 181 9.41 21.18 39.17
CA ALA A 181 9.92 22.54 39.02
C ALA A 181 11.22 22.84 39.76
N ASN A 182 11.83 21.90 40.50
CA ASN A 182 13.04 22.17 41.26
C ASN A 182 14.27 22.27 40.35
N ALA A 183 15.27 23.06 40.76
CA ALA A 183 16.54 23.08 40.06
C ALA A 183 17.23 21.71 40.09
N GLY A 184 17.88 21.34 39.01
CA GLY A 184 18.56 20.05 38.85
C GLY A 184 18.81 19.67 37.40
N THR A 185 19.68 18.67 37.20
CA THR A 185 20.08 18.16 35.89
C THR A 185 19.45 16.80 35.61
N GLY A 186 19.39 16.42 34.34
CA GLY A 186 18.89 15.09 33.90
C GLY A 186 17.41 14.86 34.18
N LYS A 187 16.65 15.93 34.33
CA LYS A 187 15.20 15.84 34.57
C LYS A 187 14.46 15.41 33.32
N THR A 188 13.61 14.40 33.47
CA THR A 188 12.76 13.93 32.37
C THR A 188 11.82 15.03 31.86
N ILE A 189 11.68 15.13 30.56
CA ILE A 189 10.78 16.07 29.89
C ILE A 189 9.69 15.28 29.17
N THR A 190 8.44 15.62 29.47
CA THR A 190 7.29 15.17 28.69
C THR A 190 7.05 16.18 27.58
N VAL A 191 6.98 15.69 26.33
CA VAL A 191 6.74 16.52 25.14
C VAL A 191 5.24 16.58 24.85
N ASP A 192 4.68 17.77 24.77
CA ASP A 192 3.34 18.03 24.28
C ASP A 192 3.41 18.57 22.85
N SER A 193 2.91 17.78 21.92
CA SER A 193 2.86 18.10 20.49
C SER A 193 1.47 18.47 19.99
N SER A 194 0.52 18.72 20.89
CA SER A 194 -0.89 19.02 20.51
C SER A 194 -1.03 20.28 19.66
N GLU A 195 -0.14 21.26 19.85
CA GLU A 195 -0.09 22.51 19.08
C GLU A 195 1.08 22.55 18.09
N ALA A 196 1.84 21.46 17.97
CA ALA A 196 3.01 21.39 17.11
C ALA A 196 2.64 21.50 15.63
N ARG A 197 3.42 22.28 14.87
CA ARG A 197 3.24 22.49 13.45
C ARG A 197 4.58 22.37 12.75
N VAL A 198 4.58 21.66 11.62
CA VAL A 198 5.78 21.60 10.76
C VAL A 198 5.73 22.79 9.81
N GLU A 199 6.79 23.59 9.84
CA GLU A 199 6.96 24.76 8.99
C GLU A 199 7.45 24.33 7.60
N THR A 200 6.54 24.04 6.69
CA THR A 200 6.86 23.54 5.33
C THR A 200 7.15 24.67 4.34
N GLY A 201 6.92 25.92 4.71
CA GLY A 201 7.05 27.06 3.80
C GLY A 201 6.09 26.93 2.60
N GLU A 202 6.61 27.17 1.41
CA GLU A 202 5.87 27.01 0.16
C GLU A 202 5.81 25.54 -0.33
N SER A 203 6.47 24.60 0.36
CA SER A 203 6.49 23.20 -0.02
C SER A 203 5.15 22.53 0.26
N ALA A 204 4.55 21.93 -0.76
CA ALA A 204 3.30 21.19 -0.66
C ALA A 204 3.54 19.81 -0.02
N VAL A 205 3.78 19.79 1.29
CA VAL A 205 3.92 18.53 2.06
C VAL A 205 2.60 18.18 2.70
N ASN A 206 2.03 17.02 2.34
CA ASN A 206 0.86 16.49 3.00
C ASN A 206 1.27 15.78 4.30
N LEU A 207 1.13 16.48 5.44
CA LEU A 207 1.54 15.97 6.75
C LEU A 207 0.69 14.78 7.24
N GLN A 208 -0.50 14.54 6.68
CA GLN A 208 -1.30 13.35 6.98
C GLN A 208 -0.60 12.04 6.57
N ASN A 209 0.35 12.13 5.67
CA ASN A 209 1.16 10.99 5.23
C ASN A 209 2.24 10.56 6.23
N TYR A 210 2.43 11.29 7.32
CA TYR A 210 3.50 11.07 8.29
C TYR A 210 2.96 11.01 9.73
N LEU A 211 3.58 10.13 10.51
CA LEU A 211 3.43 10.07 11.96
C LEU A 211 4.75 10.57 12.58
N ILE A 212 4.73 11.78 13.14
CA ILE A 212 5.93 12.37 13.78
C ILE A 212 5.97 11.97 15.24
N THR A 213 7.05 11.32 15.64
CA THR A 213 7.30 10.89 17.01
C THR A 213 8.46 11.70 17.61
N TYR A 214 8.41 11.90 18.91
CA TYR A 214 9.38 12.67 19.67
C TYR A 214 10.11 11.74 20.64
N PRO A 215 11.46 11.67 20.61
CA PRO A 215 12.21 10.84 21.53
C PRO A 215 12.12 11.37 22.97
N ALA A 216 12.23 10.47 23.94
CA ALA A 216 12.32 10.85 25.33
C ALA A 216 13.55 11.75 25.56
N GLN A 217 13.38 12.83 26.31
CA GLN A 217 14.40 13.82 26.54
C GLN A 217 14.61 14.08 28.02
N THR A 218 15.80 14.57 28.33
CA THR A 218 16.13 15.13 29.65
C THR A 218 16.67 16.54 29.50
N GLY A 219 16.49 17.35 30.51
CA GLY A 219 16.99 18.73 30.51
C GLY A 219 17.43 19.19 31.89
N THR A 220 17.79 20.47 32.00
CA THR A 220 18.32 21.10 33.22
C THR A 220 17.50 22.32 33.59
N ILE A 221 17.18 22.46 34.89
CA ILE A 221 16.70 23.70 35.51
C ILE A 221 17.83 24.27 36.35
N HIS A 222 18.35 25.43 35.95
CA HIS A 222 19.42 26.12 36.64
C HIS A 222 18.93 26.79 37.92
N GLN A 223 19.74 26.73 38.96
CA GLN A 223 19.46 27.46 40.18
C GLN A 223 19.76 28.97 39.98
N ILE A 224 18.85 29.85 40.38
CA ILE A 224 19.06 31.27 40.37
C ILE A 224 19.90 31.61 41.62
N GLN A 225 20.94 32.41 41.44
CA GLN A 225 21.75 32.96 42.53
C GLN A 225 21.06 34.17 43.18
#